data_7838fc644aefec58f33d5868644b9c0e
#
_entry.id   7838fc644aefec58f33d5868644b9c0e
#
_cell.length_a   1.000
_cell.length_b   1.000
_cell.length_c   1.000
_cell.angle_alpha   90.00
_cell.angle_beta   90.00
_cell.angle_gamma   90.00
#
_symmetry.space_group_name_H-M   'P 1'
#
loop_
_entity.id
_entity.type
_entity.pdbx_description
1 polymer ?
#
loop_
_entity_poly.entity_id
_entity_poly.type
_entity_poly.pdbx_seq_one_letter_code
_entity_poly.pdbx_strand_id
1 'polypeptide(L)'
;MTEFFYPKLQAVDALEPLRLRTFWSTGEVLDVDVSKVLRGAVFAEIRKPDVFKTVHTDGVSIEWFDSELGPDNVHAWAKEQAGEVSHEMFGAWMHRNQLSLSGAADALGISRRMVSYYRTAAKPIPRSIWLACLGWEVTRPKAKMLPRELPSAREYAAAHT
;
A
#
# COMPACT_ATOMS: atom_id res chain seq x y z
N MET A 1 -0.11 20.21 2.18
CA MET A 1 0.47 19.46 3.32
C MET A 1 0.90 18.08 2.83
N THR A 2 2.18 17.77 3.00
CA THR A 2 2.70 16.47 2.58
C THR A 2 2.22 15.41 3.59
N GLU A 3 1.53 14.40 3.11
CA GLU A 3 1.15 13.28 3.95
C GLU A 3 2.30 12.30 4.04
N PHE A 4 2.69 11.98 5.25
CA PHE A 4 3.80 11.10 5.51
C PHE A 4 3.31 9.69 5.86
N PHE A 5 4.10 8.71 5.45
CA PHE A 5 3.93 7.34 5.87
C PHE A 5 3.88 7.27 7.41
N TYR A 6 2.79 6.71 7.95
CA TYR A 6 2.49 6.77 9.38
C TYR A 6 3.19 5.68 10.21
N PRO A 7 3.17 4.39 9.80
CA PRO A 7 3.79 3.34 10.60
C PRO A 7 5.27 3.59 10.84
N LYS A 8 5.72 3.33 12.07
CA LYS A 8 7.14 3.38 12.43
C LYS A 8 7.68 1.96 12.48
N LEU A 9 8.82 1.74 11.84
CA LEU A 9 9.51 0.46 11.91
C LEU A 9 10.20 0.36 13.27
N GLN A 10 9.85 -0.67 14.04
CA GLN A 10 10.36 -0.88 15.40
C GLN A 10 11.51 -1.87 15.43
N ALA A 11 11.45 -2.91 14.58
CA ALA A 11 12.47 -3.94 14.51
C ALA A 11 12.42 -4.63 13.15
N VAL A 12 13.52 -5.26 12.78
CA VAL A 12 13.63 -6.08 11.57
C VAL A 12 14.50 -7.30 11.85
N ASP A 13 14.07 -8.44 11.37
CA ASP A 13 14.84 -9.71 11.44
C ASP A 13 15.04 -10.24 10.02
N ALA A 14 16.23 -10.80 9.79
CA ALA A 14 16.51 -11.50 8.55
C ALA A 14 15.94 -12.92 8.60
N LEU A 15 15.25 -13.31 7.52
CA LEU A 15 14.78 -14.67 7.28
C LEU A 15 15.42 -15.17 6.00
N GLU A 16 15.78 -16.46 5.97
CA GLU A 16 16.34 -17.05 4.76
C GLU A 16 15.25 -17.38 3.73
N PRO A 17 15.54 -17.29 2.42
CA PRO A 17 16.84 -16.93 1.84
C PRO A 17 17.08 -15.42 1.64
N LEU A 18 16.14 -14.57 1.44
CA LEU A 18 16.22 -13.12 1.27
C LEU A 18 14.88 -12.51 1.64
N ARG A 19 14.46 -12.80 2.84
CA ARG A 19 13.21 -12.32 3.41
C ARG A 19 13.48 -11.55 4.68
N LEU A 20 12.64 -10.59 4.96
CA LEU A 20 12.69 -9.80 6.18
C LEU A 20 11.38 -9.97 6.94
N ARG A 21 11.48 -10.02 8.25
CA ARG A 21 10.32 -9.87 9.14
C ARG A 21 10.39 -8.50 9.77
N THR A 22 9.35 -7.72 9.61
CA THR A 22 9.28 -6.33 10.02
C THR A 22 8.20 -6.14 11.08
N PHE A 23 8.52 -5.36 12.10
CA PHE A 23 7.65 -5.08 13.25
C PHE A 23 7.31 -3.61 13.25
N TRP A 24 6.03 -3.29 13.24
CA TRP A 24 5.55 -1.93 13.03
C TRP A 24 4.81 -1.37 14.26
N SER A 25 4.83 -0.05 14.41
CA SER A 25 4.14 0.66 15.49
C SER A 25 2.62 0.47 15.51
N THR A 26 2.05 0.05 14.39
CA THR A 26 0.64 -0.31 14.26
C THR A 26 0.29 -1.67 14.89
N GLY A 27 1.30 -2.41 15.34
CA GLY A 27 1.16 -3.79 15.81
C GLY A 27 1.28 -4.84 14.70
N GLU A 28 1.40 -4.41 13.45
CA GLU A 28 1.60 -5.33 12.32
C GLU A 28 2.97 -6.00 12.39
N VAL A 29 3.00 -7.29 12.07
CA VAL A 29 4.23 -8.05 11.83
C VAL A 29 4.13 -8.58 10.41
N LEU A 30 5.02 -8.11 9.53
CA LEU A 30 4.94 -8.38 8.11
C LEU A 30 6.22 -9.03 7.60
N ASP A 31 6.06 -10.12 6.87
CA ASP A 31 7.16 -10.77 6.16
C ASP A 31 7.19 -10.28 4.71
N VAL A 32 8.39 -10.03 4.20
CA VAL A 32 8.59 -9.53 2.85
C VAL A 32 9.77 -10.24 2.18
N ASP A 33 9.56 -10.66 0.95
CA ASP A 33 10.61 -11.16 0.08
C ASP A 33 11.25 -9.98 -0.64
N VAL A 34 12.54 -9.74 -0.40
CA VAL A 34 13.29 -8.64 -1.02
C VAL A 34 14.24 -9.12 -2.12
N SER A 35 14.15 -10.38 -2.53
CA SER A 35 15.03 -10.96 -3.54
C SER A 35 15.00 -10.21 -4.87
N LYS A 36 13.83 -9.74 -5.29
CA LYS A 36 13.68 -8.97 -6.53
C LYS A 36 14.35 -7.60 -6.44
N VAL A 37 14.19 -6.93 -5.31
CA VAL A 37 14.76 -5.59 -5.06
C VAL A 37 16.29 -5.66 -5.02
N LEU A 38 16.82 -6.73 -4.43
CA LEU A 38 18.27 -6.91 -4.24
C LEU A 38 18.98 -7.54 -5.46
N ARG A 39 18.33 -7.63 -6.61
CA ARG A 39 18.94 -8.20 -7.83
C ARG A 39 20.06 -7.35 -8.41
N GLY A 40 20.01 -6.04 -8.21
CA GLY A 40 20.98 -5.12 -8.78
C GLY A 40 22.42 -5.42 -8.32
N ALA A 41 23.40 -5.10 -9.18
CA ALA A 41 24.81 -5.33 -8.86
C ALA A 41 25.27 -4.60 -7.61
N VAL A 42 24.68 -3.45 -7.32
CA VAL A 42 24.96 -2.65 -6.13
C VAL A 42 24.64 -3.39 -4.82
N PHE A 43 23.73 -4.36 -4.86
CA PHE A 43 23.32 -5.16 -3.71
C PHE A 43 24.00 -6.53 -3.63
N ALA A 44 25.00 -6.81 -4.48
CA ALA A 44 25.63 -8.12 -4.53
C ALA A 44 26.18 -8.62 -3.18
N GLU A 45 26.79 -7.71 -2.41
CA GLU A 45 27.31 -8.04 -1.08
C GLU A 45 26.20 -8.41 -0.10
N ILE A 46 25.08 -7.67 -0.12
CA ILE A 46 23.96 -7.90 0.80
C ILE A 46 23.31 -9.27 0.58
N ARG A 47 23.32 -9.79 -0.64
CA ARG A 47 22.77 -11.11 -0.93
C ARG A 47 23.54 -12.25 -0.30
N LYS A 48 24.76 -12.03 0.17
CA LYS A 48 25.52 -13.04 0.90
C LYS A 48 24.85 -13.31 2.25
N PRO A 49 24.60 -14.57 2.63
CA PRO A 49 23.85 -14.90 3.84
C PRO A 49 24.41 -14.24 5.12
N ASP A 50 25.73 -14.21 5.25
CA ASP A 50 26.37 -13.62 6.43
C ASP A 50 26.19 -12.10 6.50
N VAL A 51 26.14 -11.42 5.35
CA VAL A 51 25.91 -9.98 5.26
C VAL A 51 24.41 -9.67 5.44
N PHE A 52 23.54 -10.46 4.81
CA PHE A 52 22.09 -10.26 4.93
C PHE A 52 21.61 -10.33 6.38
N LYS A 53 22.17 -11.22 7.17
CA LYS A 53 21.86 -11.36 8.60
C LYS A 53 22.20 -10.13 9.45
N THR A 54 23.03 -9.24 8.97
CA THR A 54 23.42 -8.01 9.70
C THR A 54 22.40 -6.89 9.58
N VAL A 55 21.26 -7.15 8.95
CA VAL A 55 20.19 -6.16 8.81
C VAL A 55 19.79 -5.56 10.16
N HIS A 56 19.58 -4.27 10.18
CA HIS A 56 19.14 -3.53 11.36
C HIS A 56 18.32 -2.33 10.95
N THR A 57 17.71 -1.67 11.90
CA THR A 57 17.00 -0.41 11.69
C THR A 57 17.35 0.60 12.77
N ASP A 58 17.43 1.85 12.35
CA ASP A 58 17.50 3.01 13.25
C ASP A 58 16.12 3.61 13.56
N GLY A 59 15.06 2.97 13.05
CA GLY A 59 13.68 3.44 13.11
C GLY A 59 13.26 4.29 11.91
N VAL A 60 14.19 4.66 11.03
CA VAL A 60 13.97 5.48 9.84
C VAL A 60 14.14 4.67 8.55
N SER A 61 15.12 3.77 8.53
CA SER A 61 15.40 2.91 7.38
C SER A 61 15.73 1.49 7.79
N ILE A 62 15.72 0.58 6.81
CA ILE A 62 16.22 -0.79 6.96
C ILE A 62 17.61 -0.79 6.35
N GLU A 63 18.60 -1.11 7.17
CA GLU A 63 20.00 -0.85 6.82
C GLU A 63 20.85 -2.11 6.84
N TRP A 64 21.78 -2.14 5.93
CA TRP A 64 23.01 -2.92 5.95
C TRP A 64 24.17 -1.94 5.90
N PHE A 65 25.39 -2.42 5.98
CA PHE A 65 26.59 -1.60 6.11
C PHE A 65 26.66 -0.38 5.15
N ASP A 66 26.29 -0.58 3.87
CA ASP A 66 26.44 0.45 2.83
C ASP A 66 25.15 0.66 2.00
N SER A 67 24.05 0.09 2.45
CA SER A 67 22.79 0.12 1.68
C SER A 67 21.58 0.17 2.60
N GLU A 68 20.53 0.78 2.10
CA GLU A 68 19.29 0.95 2.84
C GLU A 68 18.05 0.71 1.97
N LEU A 69 16.96 0.33 2.61
CA LEU A 69 15.62 0.28 2.02
C LEU A 69 14.68 1.19 2.81
N GLY A 70 13.83 1.91 2.10
CA GLY A 70 12.80 2.75 2.73
C GLY A 70 11.70 1.89 3.38
N PRO A 71 11.32 2.21 4.62
CA PRO A 71 10.29 1.43 5.32
C PRO A 71 8.93 1.48 4.63
N ASP A 72 8.56 2.61 4.04
CA ASP A 72 7.32 2.77 3.28
C ASP A 72 7.22 1.80 2.11
N ASN A 73 8.29 1.66 1.34
CA ASN A 73 8.35 0.70 0.24
C ASN A 73 8.26 -0.74 0.75
N VAL A 74 9.02 -1.07 1.78
CA VAL A 74 9.04 -2.42 2.36
C VAL A 74 7.67 -2.79 2.92
N HIS A 75 6.99 -1.88 3.60
CA HIS A 75 5.63 -2.10 4.08
C HIS A 75 4.67 -2.39 2.93
N ALA A 76 4.72 -1.59 1.87
CA ALA A 76 3.88 -1.78 0.69
C ALA A 76 4.13 -3.13 0.03
N TRP A 77 5.39 -3.51 -0.20
CA TRP A 77 5.74 -4.80 -0.80
C TRP A 77 5.24 -5.98 0.05
N ALA A 78 5.39 -5.88 1.37
CA ALA A 78 4.91 -6.92 2.28
C ALA A 78 3.39 -7.11 2.18
N LYS A 79 2.64 -6.01 2.17
CA LYS A 79 1.18 -6.04 2.01
C LYS A 79 0.78 -6.66 0.68
N GLU A 80 1.39 -6.23 -0.41
CA GLU A 80 1.11 -6.72 -1.76
C GLU A 80 1.44 -8.20 -1.91
N GLN A 81 2.55 -8.65 -1.37
CA GLN A 81 2.93 -10.08 -1.37
C GLN A 81 1.96 -10.93 -0.56
N ALA A 82 1.35 -10.37 0.48
CA ALA A 82 0.29 -11.03 1.25
C ALA A 82 -1.08 -11.02 0.56
N GLY A 83 -1.19 -10.43 -0.63
CA GLY A 83 -2.46 -10.28 -1.35
C GLY A 83 -3.35 -9.18 -0.80
N GLU A 84 -2.79 -8.25 -0.06
CA GLU A 84 -3.49 -7.12 0.53
C GLU A 84 -3.22 -5.83 -0.24
N VAL A 85 -4.06 -4.83 -0.02
CA VAL A 85 -3.91 -3.54 -0.69
C VAL A 85 -2.90 -2.69 0.06
N SER A 86 -1.87 -2.22 -0.65
CA SER A 86 -0.88 -1.31 -0.07
C SER A 86 -1.32 0.16 -0.16
N HIS A 87 -0.74 1.01 0.68
CA HIS A 87 -0.92 2.45 0.59
C HIS A 87 -0.39 3.01 -0.73
N GLU A 88 0.63 2.37 -1.32
CA GLU A 88 1.16 2.77 -2.62
C GLU A 88 0.21 2.47 -3.77
N MET A 89 -0.49 1.33 -3.73
CA MET A 89 -1.55 1.02 -4.70
C MET A 89 -2.65 2.08 -4.65
N PHE A 90 -3.09 2.44 -3.46
CA PHE A 90 -4.11 3.48 -3.25
C PHE A 90 -3.63 4.84 -3.74
N GLY A 91 -2.41 5.23 -3.40
CA GLY A 91 -1.78 6.46 -3.86
C GLY A 91 -1.61 6.52 -5.37
N ALA A 92 -1.24 5.41 -6.01
CA ALA A 92 -1.13 5.29 -7.47
C ALA A 92 -2.49 5.47 -8.15
N TRP A 93 -3.56 4.88 -7.57
CA TRP A 93 -4.92 5.09 -8.06
C TRP A 93 -5.32 6.56 -8.02
N MET A 94 -5.05 7.24 -6.91
CA MET A 94 -5.32 8.69 -6.78
C MET A 94 -4.52 9.49 -7.81
N HIS A 95 -3.24 9.23 -7.94
CA HIS A 95 -2.35 9.96 -8.85
C HIS A 95 -2.77 9.76 -10.31
N ARG A 96 -3.00 8.52 -10.72
CA ARG A 96 -3.43 8.21 -12.09
C ARG A 96 -4.74 8.87 -12.48
N ASN A 97 -5.63 9.03 -11.53
CA ASN A 97 -6.93 9.65 -11.73
C ASN A 97 -6.97 11.14 -11.35
N GLN A 98 -5.83 11.72 -11.01
CA GLN A 98 -5.68 13.13 -10.65
C GLN A 98 -6.61 13.55 -9.51
N LEU A 99 -6.77 12.68 -8.51
CA LEU A 99 -7.65 12.91 -7.38
C LEU A 99 -6.88 13.55 -6.22
N SER A 100 -7.44 14.64 -5.70
CA SER A 100 -7.08 15.19 -4.40
C SER A 100 -7.66 14.33 -3.27
N LEU A 101 -7.31 14.60 -2.02
CA LEU A 101 -7.94 13.96 -0.87
C LEU A 101 -9.46 14.10 -0.90
N SER A 102 -9.94 15.32 -1.17
CA SER A 102 -11.38 15.61 -1.28
C SER A 102 -11.99 14.88 -2.48
N GLY A 103 -11.30 14.87 -3.62
CA GLY A 103 -11.77 14.18 -4.82
C GLY A 103 -11.90 12.67 -4.62
N ALA A 104 -10.91 12.04 -3.96
CA ALA A 104 -10.96 10.63 -3.63
C ALA A 104 -12.07 10.32 -2.61
N ALA A 105 -12.27 11.19 -1.61
CA ALA A 105 -13.35 11.05 -0.64
C ALA A 105 -14.73 11.09 -1.33
N ASP A 106 -14.93 12.02 -2.24
CA ASP A 106 -16.17 12.12 -3.02
C ASP A 106 -16.37 10.90 -3.93
N ALA A 107 -15.31 10.46 -4.60
CA ALA A 107 -15.34 9.30 -5.50
C ALA A 107 -15.74 8.01 -4.78
N LEU A 108 -15.25 7.81 -3.55
CA LEU A 108 -15.46 6.60 -2.77
C LEU A 108 -16.62 6.69 -1.78
N GLY A 109 -17.18 7.88 -1.57
CA GLY A 109 -18.23 8.08 -0.56
C GLY A 109 -17.74 7.91 0.88
N ILE A 110 -16.50 8.26 1.16
CA ILE A 110 -15.90 8.18 2.49
C ILE A 110 -15.39 9.56 2.94
N SER A 111 -15.01 9.68 4.21
CA SER A 111 -14.48 10.94 4.71
C SER A 111 -13.07 11.21 4.17
N ARG A 112 -12.72 12.49 4.04
CA ARG A 112 -11.37 12.92 3.69
C ARG A 112 -10.32 12.38 4.67
N ARG A 113 -10.68 12.32 5.96
CA ARG A 113 -9.81 11.74 7.00
C ARG A 113 -9.51 10.27 6.74
N MET A 114 -10.50 9.50 6.28
CA MET A 114 -10.30 8.09 5.96
C MET A 114 -9.40 7.92 4.74
N VAL A 115 -9.53 8.77 3.73
CA VAL A 115 -8.62 8.80 2.58
C VAL A 115 -7.17 9.02 3.05
N SER A 116 -6.97 9.97 3.95
CA SER A 116 -5.66 10.24 4.55
C SER A 116 -5.08 9.01 5.26
N TYR A 117 -5.89 8.29 6.04
CA TYR A 117 -5.46 7.08 6.71
C TYR A 117 -5.01 5.99 5.74
N TYR A 118 -5.72 5.82 4.64
CA TYR A 118 -5.35 4.85 3.61
C TYR A 118 -4.08 5.27 2.86
N ARG A 119 -3.95 6.55 2.57
CA ARG A 119 -2.81 7.11 1.88
C ARG A 119 -1.50 6.99 2.66
N THR A 120 -1.57 7.09 3.98
CA THR A 120 -0.42 7.08 4.89
C THR A 120 -0.15 5.72 5.51
N ALA A 121 -0.91 4.69 5.20
CA ALA A 121 -0.89 3.38 5.84
C ALA A 121 -1.23 3.41 7.35
N ALA A 122 -1.85 4.49 7.84
CA ALA A 122 -2.29 4.57 9.23
C ALA A 122 -3.39 3.56 9.56
N LYS A 123 -4.17 3.17 8.54
CA LYS A 123 -5.17 2.10 8.64
C LYS A 123 -5.07 1.17 7.42
N PRO A 124 -5.33 -0.13 7.61
CA PRO A 124 -5.38 -1.07 6.50
C PRO A 124 -6.54 -0.72 5.56
N ILE A 125 -6.32 -0.96 4.28
CA ILE A 125 -7.31 -0.68 3.23
C ILE A 125 -8.16 -1.95 3.03
N PRO A 126 -9.46 -1.91 3.33
CA PRO A 126 -10.32 -3.05 3.06
C PRO A 126 -10.38 -3.38 1.57
N ARG A 127 -10.50 -4.67 1.26
CA ARG A 127 -10.66 -5.11 -0.13
C ARG A 127 -11.84 -4.44 -0.84
N SER A 128 -12.92 -4.16 -0.10
CA SER A 128 -14.10 -3.46 -0.62
C SER A 128 -13.78 -2.05 -1.11
N ILE A 129 -12.91 -1.34 -0.42
CA ILE A 129 -12.44 0.00 -0.84
C ILE A 129 -11.63 -0.11 -2.13
N TRP A 130 -10.77 -1.11 -2.25
CA TRP A 130 -10.00 -1.30 -3.49
C TRP A 130 -10.92 -1.64 -4.68
N LEU A 131 -11.90 -2.50 -4.46
CA LEU A 131 -12.90 -2.80 -5.48
C LEU A 131 -13.69 -1.55 -5.88
N ALA A 132 -14.01 -0.67 -4.93
CA ALA A 132 -14.63 0.61 -5.22
C ALA A 132 -13.71 1.52 -6.05
N CYS A 133 -12.42 1.57 -5.76
CA CYS A 133 -11.43 2.31 -6.56
C CYS A 133 -11.43 1.84 -8.01
N LEU A 134 -11.35 0.53 -8.22
CA LEU A 134 -11.35 -0.06 -9.56
C LEU A 134 -12.67 0.17 -10.29
N GLY A 135 -13.79 0.02 -9.59
CA GLY A 135 -15.12 0.26 -10.14
C GLY A 135 -15.30 1.73 -10.56
N TRP A 136 -14.88 2.66 -9.71
CA TRP A 136 -14.93 4.08 -10.03
C TRP A 136 -14.09 4.42 -11.26
N GLU A 137 -12.90 3.85 -11.37
CA GLU A 137 -12.02 4.09 -12.50
C GLU A 137 -12.63 3.62 -13.83
N VAL A 138 -13.25 2.46 -13.84
CA VAL A 138 -13.95 1.92 -15.00
C VAL A 138 -15.15 2.79 -15.40
N THR A 139 -15.87 3.35 -14.43
CA THR A 139 -17.07 4.18 -14.66
C THR A 139 -16.76 5.65 -14.85
N ARG A 140 -15.53 6.09 -14.60
CA ARG A 140 -15.11 7.50 -14.63
C ARG A 140 -15.56 8.27 -15.87
N PRO A 141 -15.43 7.78 -17.10
CA PRO A 141 -15.91 8.48 -18.29
C PRO A 141 -17.42 8.75 -18.27
N LYS A 142 -18.15 7.97 -17.48
CA LYS A 142 -19.59 8.03 -17.30
C LYS A 142 -19.98 8.60 -15.92
N ALA A 143 -19.03 9.21 -15.21
CA ALA A 143 -19.26 9.68 -13.83
C ALA A 143 -20.41 10.69 -13.73
N LYS A 144 -20.64 11.48 -14.79
CA LYS A 144 -21.80 12.38 -14.88
C LYS A 144 -23.14 11.64 -14.98
N MET A 145 -23.09 10.36 -15.30
CA MET A 145 -24.24 9.49 -15.46
C MET A 145 -24.47 8.56 -14.28
N LEU A 146 -23.55 8.59 -13.29
CA LEU A 146 -23.79 7.86 -12.05
C LEU A 146 -24.99 8.51 -11.36
N PRO A 147 -26.09 7.79 -11.17
CA PRO A 147 -27.25 8.37 -10.50
C PRO A 147 -26.86 8.77 -9.07
N ARG A 148 -27.26 9.94 -8.65
CA ARG A 148 -27.10 10.38 -7.25
C ARG A 148 -27.85 9.46 -6.29
N GLU A 149 -28.84 8.77 -6.80
CA GLU A 149 -29.65 7.80 -6.09
C GLU A 149 -29.36 6.41 -6.65
N LEU A 150 -29.28 5.44 -5.77
CA LEU A 150 -29.11 4.05 -6.17
C LEU A 150 -30.40 3.58 -6.88
N PRO A 151 -30.29 2.82 -7.96
CA PRO A 151 -31.45 2.25 -8.59
C PRO A 151 -32.19 1.32 -7.62
N SER A 152 -33.49 1.22 -7.74
CA SER A 152 -34.26 0.23 -6.99
C SER A 152 -33.79 -1.18 -7.35
N ALA A 153 -34.01 -2.13 -6.46
CA ALA A 153 -33.66 -3.53 -6.74
C ALA A 153 -34.27 -4.06 -8.03
N ARG A 154 -35.50 -3.61 -8.37
CA ARG A 154 -36.21 -3.98 -9.60
C ARG A 154 -35.50 -3.41 -10.85
N GLU A 155 -35.13 -2.15 -10.80
CA GLU A 155 -34.42 -1.50 -11.93
C GLU A 155 -33.03 -2.12 -12.12
N TYR A 156 -32.33 -2.40 -11.01
CA TYR A 156 -31.03 -3.08 -11.06
C TYR A 156 -31.15 -4.48 -11.67
N ALA A 157 -32.12 -5.28 -11.24
CA ALA A 157 -32.35 -6.61 -11.77
C ALA A 157 -32.72 -6.58 -13.27
N ALA A 158 -33.55 -5.62 -13.70
CA ALA A 158 -33.93 -5.47 -15.10
C ALA A 158 -32.77 -5.08 -16.01
N ALA A 159 -31.80 -4.34 -15.50
CA ALA A 159 -30.62 -3.91 -16.27
C ALA A 159 -29.60 -5.03 -16.49
N HIS A 160 -29.71 -6.17 -15.76
CA HIS A 160 -28.72 -7.26 -15.76
C HIS A 160 -29.32 -8.60 -16.20
N THR A 161 -30.51 -8.60 -16.73
CA THR A 161 -31.14 -9.73 -17.42
C THR A 161 -31.02 -9.52 -18.93
#